data_910d814c680e1a9f0bab8c68738dcc58
#
_entry.id   910d814c680e1a9f0bab8c68738dcc58
#
_cell.length_a   1.000
_cell.length_b   1.000
_cell.length_c   1.000
_cell.angle_alpha   90.00
_cell.angle_beta   90.00
_cell.angle_gamma   90.00
#
_symmetry.space_group_name_H-M   'P 1'
#
loop_
_entity.id
_entity.type
_entity.pdbx_description
1 polymer ?
#
loop_
_entity_poly.entity_id
_entity_poly.type
_entity_poly.pdbx_seq_one_letter_code
_entity_poly.pdbx_strand_id
1 'polypeptide(L)'
;MPHYLFIAGTLLFTLYGQLIIKARAGVLASNESGHAGSYLLRMLLDPLVISGFAAAGLAALCWMLAVRSLPVAHAYPFMALSFVLVPGGAVLFLGETINAMQAVGLVLIVAGVAINTVFR
;
A
#
# COMPACT_ATOMS: atom_id res chain seq x y z
N MET A 1 -12.47 -0.85 -19.84
CA MET A 1 -12.52 0.19 -18.84
C MET A 1 -11.14 0.50 -18.33
N PRO A 2 -10.37 1.31 -19.09
CA PRO A 2 -8.96 1.51 -18.73
C PRO A 2 -8.76 2.18 -17.37
N HIS A 3 -9.73 3.01 -16.92
CA HIS A 3 -9.59 3.69 -15.64
C HIS A 3 -9.55 2.72 -14.47
N TYR A 4 -10.25 1.58 -14.54
CA TYR A 4 -10.17 0.58 -13.48
C TYR A 4 -8.85 -0.17 -13.50
N LEU A 5 -8.25 -0.33 -14.69
CA LEU A 5 -6.91 -0.88 -14.79
C LEU A 5 -5.89 0.03 -14.13
N PHE A 6 -6.05 1.34 -14.27
CA PHE A 6 -5.16 2.29 -13.60
C PHE A 6 -5.32 2.28 -12.08
N ILE A 7 -6.55 2.09 -11.58
CA ILE A 7 -6.77 1.91 -10.14
C ILE A 7 -6.09 0.63 -9.65
N ALA A 8 -6.25 -0.47 -10.39
CA ALA A 8 -5.58 -1.72 -10.05
C ALA A 8 -4.06 -1.56 -10.05
N GLY A 9 -3.52 -0.86 -11.03
CA GLY A 9 -2.09 -0.57 -11.09
C GLY A 9 -1.64 0.24 -9.89
N THR A 10 -2.40 1.27 -9.52
CA THR A 10 -2.10 2.07 -8.32
C THR A 10 -2.03 1.18 -7.08
N LEU A 11 -3.01 0.31 -6.91
CA LEU A 11 -3.07 -0.59 -5.75
C LEU A 11 -1.90 -1.57 -5.74
N LEU A 12 -1.57 -2.17 -6.89
CA LEU A 12 -0.48 -3.13 -6.98
C LEU A 12 0.88 -2.49 -6.70
N PHE A 13 1.13 -1.32 -7.29
CA PHE A 13 2.41 -0.63 -7.05
C PHE A 13 2.49 -0.15 -5.60
N THR A 14 1.38 0.34 -5.04
CA THR A 14 1.33 0.73 -3.63
C THR A 14 1.62 -0.46 -2.73
N LEU A 15 0.99 -1.60 -3.01
CA LEU A 15 1.20 -2.82 -2.24
C LEU A 15 2.66 -3.24 -2.26
N TYR A 16 3.25 -3.31 -3.45
CA TYR A 16 4.66 -3.67 -3.57
C TYR A 16 5.56 -2.70 -2.79
N GLY A 17 5.35 -1.41 -2.99
CA GLY A 17 6.17 -0.39 -2.33
C GLY A 17 6.09 -0.49 -0.81
N GLN A 18 4.89 -0.63 -0.27
CA GLN A 18 4.70 -0.73 1.17
C GLN A 18 5.34 -1.99 1.74
N LEU A 19 5.15 -3.12 1.07
CA LEU A 19 5.68 -4.39 1.57
C LEU A 19 7.21 -4.45 1.49
N ILE A 20 7.80 -3.94 0.41
CA ILE A 20 9.26 -3.97 0.29
C ILE A 20 9.93 -3.02 1.28
N ILE A 21 9.34 -1.85 1.52
CA ILE A 21 9.85 -0.92 2.52
C ILE A 21 9.77 -1.55 3.91
N LYS A 22 8.64 -2.18 4.24
CA LYS A 22 8.49 -2.84 5.53
C LYS A 22 9.48 -3.99 5.71
N ALA A 23 9.68 -4.80 4.68
CA ALA A 23 10.62 -5.91 4.73
C ALA A 23 12.04 -5.42 4.97
N ARG A 24 12.45 -4.37 4.26
CA ARG A 24 13.81 -3.83 4.44
C ARG A 24 13.94 -3.07 5.75
N ALA A 25 12.85 -2.44 6.22
CA ALA A 25 12.87 -1.78 7.52
C ALA A 25 13.19 -2.77 8.64
N GLY A 26 12.59 -3.97 8.58
CA GLY A 26 12.86 -5.01 9.55
C GLY A 26 14.32 -5.43 9.58
N VAL A 27 14.94 -5.55 8.39
CA VAL A 27 16.35 -5.94 8.28
C VAL A 27 17.27 -4.82 8.75
N LEU A 28 17.05 -3.60 8.27
CA LEU A 28 17.97 -2.49 8.54
C LEU A 28 17.83 -1.94 9.95
N ALA A 29 16.61 -1.93 10.50
CA ALA A 29 16.39 -1.45 11.87
C ALA A 29 17.09 -2.35 12.90
N SER A 30 17.13 -3.66 12.65
CA SER A 30 17.78 -4.59 13.56
C SER A 30 19.30 -4.40 13.64
N ASN A 31 19.89 -3.77 12.61
CA ASN A 31 21.32 -3.55 12.53
C ASN A 31 21.76 -2.17 13.05
N GLU A 32 20.79 -1.34 13.45
CA GLU A 32 21.07 0.01 13.88
C GLU A 32 20.96 0.15 15.38
N SER A 33 21.84 0.95 15.96
CA SER A 33 21.92 1.15 17.43
C SER A 33 21.20 2.42 17.85
N GLY A 34 19.99 2.64 17.37
CA GLY A 34 19.10 3.64 17.92
C GLY A 34 19.11 5.03 17.31
N HIS A 35 19.83 5.27 16.22
CA HIS A 35 19.85 6.58 15.56
C HIS A 35 18.90 6.58 14.34
N ALA A 36 17.79 7.32 14.45
CA ALA A 36 16.82 7.42 13.38
C ALA A 36 17.43 7.98 12.10
N GLY A 37 18.36 8.93 12.22
CA GLY A 37 19.03 9.51 11.05
C GLY A 37 19.84 8.50 10.26
N SER A 38 20.61 7.65 10.96
CA SER A 38 21.40 6.59 10.31
C SER A 38 20.49 5.56 9.65
N TYR A 39 19.40 5.19 10.32
CA TYR A 39 18.42 4.26 9.78
C TYR A 39 17.81 4.80 8.49
N LEU A 40 17.37 6.07 8.51
CA LEU A 40 16.77 6.68 7.32
C LEU A 40 17.75 6.74 6.16
N LEU A 41 19.01 7.09 6.44
CA LEU A 41 20.01 7.15 5.40
C LEU A 41 20.24 5.78 4.77
N ARG A 42 20.34 4.73 5.57
CA ARG A 42 20.51 3.37 5.06
C ARG A 42 19.31 2.92 4.26
N MET A 43 18.09 3.25 4.73
CA MET A 43 16.87 2.94 3.98
C MET A 43 16.88 3.62 2.61
N LEU A 44 17.21 4.91 2.57
CA LEU A 44 17.20 5.67 1.32
C LEU A 44 18.26 5.18 0.34
N LEU A 45 19.35 4.60 0.83
CA LEU A 45 20.41 4.08 -0.03
C LEU A 45 20.22 2.61 -0.41
N ASP A 46 19.28 1.93 0.21
CA ASP A 46 19.01 0.51 -0.08
C ASP A 46 18.36 0.38 -1.46
N PRO A 47 18.92 -0.46 -2.36
CA PRO A 47 18.34 -0.59 -3.71
C PRO A 47 16.90 -1.10 -3.72
N LEU A 48 16.54 -1.97 -2.77
CA LEU A 48 15.17 -2.48 -2.69
C LEU A 48 14.19 -1.40 -2.23
N VAL A 49 14.62 -0.55 -1.31
CA VAL A 49 13.81 0.60 -0.88
C VAL A 49 13.64 1.58 -2.03
N ILE A 50 14.69 1.80 -2.81
CA ILE A 50 14.61 2.66 -4.00
C ILE A 50 13.59 2.09 -4.99
N SER A 51 13.54 0.76 -5.17
CA SER A 51 12.53 0.14 -6.01
C SER A 51 11.13 0.37 -5.47
N GLY A 52 10.97 0.40 -4.15
CA GLY A 52 9.69 0.73 -3.50
C GLY A 52 9.26 2.16 -3.79
N PHE A 53 10.18 3.11 -3.71
CA PHE A 53 9.87 4.50 -4.07
C PHE A 53 9.56 4.65 -5.56
N ALA A 54 10.24 3.91 -6.42
CA ALA A 54 9.93 3.91 -7.85
C ALA A 54 8.52 3.37 -8.09
N ALA A 55 8.13 2.31 -7.37
CA ALA A 55 6.79 1.76 -7.44
C ALA A 55 5.75 2.78 -6.97
N ALA A 56 6.06 3.52 -5.89
CA ALA A 56 5.17 4.58 -5.41
C ALA A 56 4.98 5.67 -6.46
N GLY A 57 6.05 6.04 -7.17
CA GLY A 57 5.96 6.98 -8.27
C GLY A 57 5.08 6.46 -9.41
N LEU A 58 5.24 5.20 -9.77
CA LEU A 58 4.39 4.57 -10.78
C LEU A 58 2.94 4.51 -10.32
N ALA A 59 2.70 4.25 -9.03
CA ALA A 59 1.35 4.28 -8.48
C ALA A 59 0.75 5.66 -8.62
N ALA A 60 1.52 6.71 -8.35
CA ALA A 60 1.03 8.09 -8.50
C ALA A 60 0.67 8.38 -9.95
N LEU A 61 1.47 7.92 -10.91
CA LEU A 61 1.17 8.11 -12.32
C LEU A 61 -0.11 7.37 -12.72
N CYS A 62 -0.28 6.14 -12.23
CA CYS A 62 -1.52 5.38 -12.47
C CYS A 62 -2.73 6.11 -11.88
N TRP A 63 -2.57 6.66 -10.68
CA TRP A 63 -3.64 7.42 -10.03
C TRP A 63 -4.03 8.64 -10.85
N MET A 64 -3.04 9.37 -11.35
CA MET A 64 -3.31 10.54 -12.19
C MET A 64 -4.11 10.18 -13.45
N LEU A 65 -3.80 9.02 -14.02
CA LEU A 65 -4.54 8.54 -15.19
C LEU A 65 -5.96 8.08 -14.82
N ALA A 66 -6.12 7.48 -13.66
CA ALA A 66 -7.43 7.02 -13.19
C ALA A 66 -8.38 8.19 -12.93
N VAL A 67 -7.92 9.21 -12.20
CA VAL A 67 -8.79 10.34 -11.84
C VAL A 67 -9.05 11.29 -12.99
N ARG A 68 -8.35 11.12 -14.10
CA ARG A 68 -8.64 11.87 -15.31
C ARG A 68 -10.06 11.59 -15.82
N SER A 69 -10.54 10.37 -15.64
CA SER A 69 -11.85 9.96 -16.15
C SER A 69 -12.84 9.55 -15.07
N LEU A 70 -12.41 9.44 -13.81
CA LEU A 70 -13.28 9.07 -12.70
C LEU A 70 -13.32 10.19 -11.66
N PRO A 71 -14.50 10.49 -11.08
CA PRO A 71 -14.54 11.40 -9.92
C PRO A 71 -13.73 10.84 -8.77
N VAL A 72 -13.09 11.73 -8.02
CA VAL A 72 -12.31 11.33 -6.86
C VAL A 72 -13.20 10.63 -5.81
N ALA A 73 -14.42 11.11 -5.65
CA ALA A 73 -15.36 10.49 -4.70
C ALA A 73 -15.68 9.04 -5.06
N HIS A 74 -15.59 8.68 -6.34
CA HIS A 74 -15.79 7.31 -6.78
C HIS A 74 -14.50 6.49 -6.77
N ALA A 75 -13.40 7.10 -7.18
CA ALA A 75 -12.12 6.40 -7.30
C ALA A 75 -11.45 6.17 -5.94
N TYR A 76 -11.55 7.14 -5.03
CA TYR A 76 -10.82 7.09 -3.78
C TYR A 76 -11.23 5.94 -2.85
N PRO A 77 -12.51 5.56 -2.76
CA PRO A 77 -12.86 4.39 -1.95
C PRO A 77 -12.17 3.10 -2.39
N PHE A 78 -11.86 2.96 -3.69
CA PHE A 78 -11.07 1.82 -4.14
C PHE A 78 -9.67 1.82 -3.54
N MET A 79 -9.11 3.01 -3.29
CA MET A 79 -7.80 3.12 -2.65
C MET A 79 -7.83 2.64 -1.20
N ALA A 80 -9.00 2.65 -0.56
CA ALA A 80 -9.15 2.10 0.78
C ALA A 80 -8.87 0.59 0.81
N LEU A 81 -8.95 -0.08 -0.33
CA LEU A 81 -8.56 -1.49 -0.40
C LEU A 81 -7.10 -1.72 -0.04
N SER A 82 -6.25 -0.70 -0.18
CA SER A 82 -4.87 -0.81 0.26
C SER A 82 -4.77 -1.06 1.76
N PHE A 83 -5.74 -0.59 2.54
CA PHE A 83 -5.76 -0.85 3.99
C PHE A 83 -6.03 -2.32 4.32
N VAL A 84 -6.49 -3.10 3.36
CA VAL A 84 -6.67 -4.54 3.48
C VAL A 84 -5.52 -5.28 2.79
N LEU A 85 -5.13 -4.81 1.61
CA LEU A 85 -4.11 -5.47 0.81
C LEU A 85 -2.74 -5.42 1.49
N VAL A 86 -2.37 -4.28 2.06
CA VAL A 86 -1.06 -4.14 2.71
C VAL A 86 -0.99 -5.02 3.97
N PRO A 87 -1.94 -4.96 4.93
CA PRO A 87 -1.91 -5.89 6.05
C PRO A 87 -2.01 -7.34 5.63
N GLY A 88 -2.84 -7.65 4.63
CA GLY A 88 -2.96 -9.02 4.11
C GLY A 88 -1.65 -9.52 3.54
N GLY A 89 -0.96 -8.68 2.77
CA GLY A 89 0.35 -9.02 2.25
C GLY A 89 1.38 -9.17 3.35
N ALA A 90 1.33 -8.33 4.38
CA ALA A 90 2.23 -8.44 5.51
C ALA A 90 2.07 -9.77 6.25
N VAL A 91 0.83 -10.22 6.41
CA VAL A 91 0.57 -11.53 7.03
C VAL A 91 1.10 -12.66 6.16
N LEU A 92 0.85 -12.59 4.83
CA LEU A 92 1.21 -13.67 3.93
C LEU A 92 2.71 -13.73 3.63
N PHE A 93 3.35 -12.58 3.45
CA PHE A 93 4.73 -12.54 2.96
C PHE A 93 5.76 -12.16 4.02
N LEU A 94 5.36 -11.41 5.04
CA LEU A 94 6.28 -10.95 6.07
C LEU A 94 6.09 -11.69 7.40
N GLY A 95 5.13 -12.60 7.46
CA GLY A 95 4.89 -13.40 8.66
C GLY A 95 4.28 -12.62 9.82
N GLU A 96 3.71 -11.44 9.56
CA GLU A 96 3.05 -10.67 10.61
C GLU A 96 1.74 -11.32 11.03
N THR A 97 1.29 -11.02 12.23
CA THR A 97 0.04 -11.54 12.75
C THR A 97 -0.92 -10.39 13.05
N ILE A 98 -2.21 -10.65 12.90
CA ILE A 98 -3.24 -9.70 13.29
C ILE A 98 -4.18 -10.38 14.27
N ASN A 99 -4.79 -9.57 15.16
CA ASN A 99 -5.76 -10.10 16.10
C ASN A 99 -7.17 -10.08 15.48
N ALA A 100 -8.14 -10.67 16.22
CA ALA A 100 -9.49 -10.79 15.70
C ALA A 100 -10.14 -9.42 15.48
N MET A 101 -9.89 -8.45 16.32
CA MET A 101 -10.47 -7.11 16.17
C MET A 101 -9.91 -6.38 14.96
N GLN A 102 -8.63 -6.57 14.67
CA GLN A 102 -8.04 -6.03 13.45
C GLN A 102 -8.70 -6.66 12.21
N ALA A 103 -8.94 -7.96 12.25
CA ALA A 103 -9.63 -8.65 11.16
C ALA A 103 -11.04 -8.09 10.96
N VAL A 104 -11.76 -7.82 12.05
CA VAL A 104 -13.10 -7.21 11.97
C VAL A 104 -13.01 -5.84 11.30
N GLY A 105 -12.03 -5.03 11.67
CA GLY A 105 -11.84 -3.72 11.05
C GLY A 105 -11.58 -3.82 9.56
N LEU A 106 -10.75 -4.78 9.14
CA LEU A 106 -10.46 -4.99 7.72
C LEU A 106 -11.72 -5.41 6.95
N VAL A 107 -12.54 -6.28 7.54
CA VAL A 107 -13.81 -6.68 6.93
C VAL A 107 -14.74 -5.48 6.77
N LEU A 108 -14.80 -4.60 7.76
CA LEU A 108 -15.62 -3.39 7.67
C LEU A 108 -15.15 -2.46 6.55
N ILE A 109 -13.84 -2.35 6.33
CA ILE A 109 -13.31 -1.57 5.22
C ILE A 109 -13.81 -2.13 3.89
N VAL A 110 -13.69 -3.43 3.69
CA VAL A 110 -14.17 -4.09 2.47
C VAL A 110 -15.65 -3.86 2.28
N ALA A 111 -16.44 -4.03 3.36
CA ALA A 111 -17.88 -3.81 3.31
C ALA A 111 -18.20 -2.36 2.92
N GLY A 112 -17.47 -1.39 3.48
CA GLY A 112 -17.65 0.02 3.15
C GLY A 112 -17.39 0.31 1.69
N VAL A 113 -16.30 -0.24 1.14
CA VAL A 113 -15.97 -0.08 -0.28
C VAL A 113 -17.05 -0.69 -1.16
N ALA A 114 -17.53 -1.88 -0.80
CA ALA A 114 -18.57 -2.57 -1.55
C ALA A 114 -19.86 -1.74 -1.57
N ILE A 115 -20.27 -1.22 -0.41
CA ILE A 115 -21.47 -0.39 -0.32
C ILE A 115 -21.32 0.86 -1.17
N ASN A 116 -20.19 1.51 -1.08
CA ASN A 116 -19.94 2.73 -1.85
C ASN A 116 -20.00 2.47 -3.35
N THR A 117 -19.48 1.32 -3.79
CA THR A 117 -19.46 0.97 -5.20
C THR A 117 -20.84 0.62 -5.72
N VAL A 118 -21.63 -0.12 -4.93
CA VAL A 118 -22.92 -0.60 -5.37
C VAL A 118 -24.00 0.50 -5.30
N PHE A 119 -23.95 1.33 -4.26
CA PHE A 119 -25.02 2.29 -3.97
C PHE A 119 -24.66 3.74 -4.26
N ARG A 120 -23.65 3.97 -5.07
CA ARG A 120 -23.29 5.34 -5.45
C ARG A 120 -24.29 5.96 -6.43
#